data_22814f2f85ab7a42d56f277777fdca42
#
_entry.id   22814f2f85ab7a42d56f277777fdca42
#
_cell.length_a   1.000
_cell.length_b   1.000
_cell.length_c   1.000
_cell.angle_alpha   90.00
_cell.angle_beta   90.00
_cell.angle_gamma   90.00
#
_symmetry.space_group_name_H-M   'P 1'
#
loop_
_entity.id
_entity.type
_entity.pdbx_description
1 polymer ?
#
loop_
_entity_poly.entity_id
_entity_poly.type
_entity_poly.pdbx_seq_one_letter_code
_entity_poly.pdbx_strand_id
1 'polypeptide(L)'
;MEFKVKDGQIIYYRDLGKGFPIVFLHGNNSSGNYFGKQGILYRDSRLIFIDSRNQGRSSRQSAKMTFEQMAADLEEILQFLNIKKALFVGHSDGANLAMVYASRFPDRIAGLLLNAGNMTFKGLTRRSRCLVYIKYYCLKALSLFSSKMDILAQVTELMLHDLPLDRERLHQASYPVWVVMGQRDVISISHSREISDLFPIHKLYVERRQGHRLAQQKYKVFNQMIRELVRISQKEVVA
;
A
#
# COMPACT_ATOMS: atom_id res chain seq x y z
N MET A 1 2.54 12.39 13.99
CA MET A 1 1.21 12.81 14.46
C MET A 1 0.36 11.57 14.73
N GLU A 2 -0.66 11.69 15.54
CA GLU A 2 -1.56 10.59 15.90
C GLU A 2 -3.00 10.97 15.60
N PHE A 3 -3.77 10.03 15.10
CA PHE A 3 -5.20 10.18 14.84
C PHE A 3 -5.94 8.97 15.43
N LYS A 4 -6.98 9.23 16.21
CA LYS A 4 -7.81 8.18 16.79
C LYS A 4 -9.00 7.91 15.86
N VAL A 5 -9.05 6.71 15.28
CA VAL A 5 -10.16 6.26 14.43
C VAL A 5 -11.36 5.83 15.28
N LYS A 6 -12.53 5.67 14.65
CA LYS A 6 -13.82 5.44 15.34
C LYS A 6 -13.83 4.24 16.27
N ASP A 7 -13.10 3.18 15.98
CA ASP A 7 -13.00 2.01 16.85
C ASP A 7 -12.03 2.20 18.04
N GLY A 8 -11.43 3.40 18.15
CA GLY A 8 -10.53 3.77 19.24
C GLY A 8 -9.07 3.47 18.98
N GLN A 9 -8.70 2.84 17.88
CA GLN A 9 -7.31 2.60 17.50
C GLN A 9 -6.61 3.93 17.18
N ILE A 10 -5.35 4.07 17.55
CA ILE A 10 -4.52 5.23 17.21
C ILE A 10 -3.68 4.89 15.99
N ILE A 11 -3.87 5.65 14.92
CA ILE A 11 -3.07 5.55 13.69
C ILE A 11 -2.03 6.67 13.68
N TYR A 12 -0.77 6.29 13.55
CA TYR A 12 0.32 7.24 13.40
C TYR A 12 0.50 7.63 11.94
N TYR A 13 0.69 8.94 11.70
CA TYR A 13 1.01 9.46 10.38
C TYR A 13 1.99 10.62 10.43
N ARG A 14 2.63 10.90 9.29
CA ARG A 14 3.43 12.12 9.08
C ARG A 14 2.85 12.87 7.90
N ASP A 15 2.73 14.18 8.03
CA ASP A 15 2.24 15.10 7.01
C ASP A 15 3.32 16.16 6.76
N LEU A 16 3.89 16.20 5.57
CA LEU A 16 5.05 17.01 5.21
C LEU A 16 4.83 17.72 3.88
N GLY A 17 5.26 18.97 3.79
CA GLY A 17 5.17 19.75 2.55
C GLY A 17 3.80 20.34 2.32
N LYS A 18 3.59 20.87 1.10
CA LYS A 18 2.34 21.48 0.63
C LYS A 18 2.14 21.16 -0.85
N GLY A 19 0.94 21.34 -1.37
CA GLY A 19 0.60 21.11 -2.77
C GLY A 19 -0.15 19.80 -2.98
N PHE A 20 0.07 19.13 -4.10
CA PHE A 20 -0.67 17.93 -4.49
C PHE A 20 -0.42 16.77 -3.50
N PRO A 21 -1.49 16.16 -2.94
CA PRO A 21 -1.33 15.15 -1.90
C PRO A 21 -0.88 13.80 -2.47
N ILE A 22 0.12 13.21 -1.81
CA ILE A 22 0.62 11.86 -2.07
C ILE A 22 0.53 11.07 -0.78
N VAL A 23 -0.20 9.96 -0.80
CA VAL A 23 -0.38 9.05 0.33
C VAL A 23 0.53 7.84 0.16
N PHE A 24 1.42 7.61 1.13
CA PHE A 24 2.36 6.50 1.15
C PHE A 24 1.91 5.41 2.11
N LEU A 25 1.76 4.19 1.59
CA LEU A 25 1.29 2.99 2.29
C LEU A 25 2.39 1.92 2.26
N HIS A 26 2.92 1.59 3.44
CA HIS A 26 4.03 0.64 3.59
C HIS A 26 3.57 -0.82 3.53
N GLY A 27 4.53 -1.75 3.37
CA GLY A 27 4.30 -3.19 3.33
C GLY A 27 4.15 -3.83 4.72
N ASN A 28 3.91 -5.15 4.72
CA ASN A 28 3.72 -5.98 5.91
C ASN A 28 4.85 -5.81 6.93
N ASN A 29 4.50 -5.68 8.22
CA ASN A 29 5.45 -5.52 9.33
C ASN A 29 6.47 -4.39 9.12
N SER A 30 6.04 -3.26 8.55
CA SER A 30 6.89 -2.10 8.25
C SER A 30 6.32 -0.81 8.87
N SER A 31 6.67 0.32 8.33
CA SER A 31 6.17 1.65 8.69
C SER A 31 6.37 2.63 7.54
N GLY A 32 5.82 3.85 7.64
CA GLY A 32 6.05 4.92 6.68
C GLY A 32 7.54 5.29 6.49
N ASN A 33 8.43 4.86 7.39
CA ASN A 33 9.88 5.02 7.23
C ASN A 33 10.45 4.23 6.05
N TYR A 34 9.73 3.22 5.55
CA TYR A 34 10.09 2.53 4.31
C TYR A 34 10.32 3.50 3.15
N PHE A 35 9.52 4.56 3.10
CA PHE A 35 9.58 5.60 2.07
C PHE A 35 10.47 6.79 2.43
N GLY A 36 11.45 6.63 3.31
CA GLY A 36 12.36 7.71 3.72
C GLY A 36 13.09 8.40 2.57
N LYS A 37 13.43 7.66 1.49
CA LYS A 37 14.05 8.21 0.27
C LYS A 37 13.09 9.02 -0.61
N GLN A 38 11.79 8.84 -0.44
CA GLN A 38 10.73 9.61 -1.09
C GLN A 38 10.46 10.94 -0.36
N GLY A 39 10.94 11.08 0.86
CA GLY A 39 10.77 12.30 1.67
C GLY A 39 11.19 13.58 0.93
N ILE A 40 12.19 13.51 0.04
CA ILE A 40 12.65 14.67 -0.75
C ILE A 40 11.54 15.33 -1.59
N LEU A 41 10.47 14.60 -1.90
CA LEU A 41 9.34 15.09 -2.68
C LEU A 41 8.49 16.14 -1.93
N TYR A 42 8.72 16.35 -0.63
CA TYR A 42 8.02 17.37 0.19
C TYR A 42 8.17 18.80 -0.37
N ARG A 43 9.18 19.04 -1.20
CA ARG A 43 9.43 20.33 -1.84
C ARG A 43 8.37 20.70 -2.87
N ASP A 44 7.78 19.68 -3.52
CA ASP A 44 6.91 19.83 -4.67
C ASP A 44 5.48 19.29 -4.40
N SER A 45 5.29 18.59 -3.27
CA SER A 45 4.04 17.89 -2.96
C SER A 45 3.80 17.81 -1.46
N ARG A 46 2.53 17.58 -1.04
CA ARG A 46 2.16 17.23 0.33
C ARG A 46 2.23 15.73 0.52
N LEU A 47 3.11 15.26 1.39
CA LEU A 47 3.41 13.84 1.59
C LEU A 47 2.75 13.35 2.89
N ILE A 48 1.87 12.36 2.78
CA ILE A 48 1.23 11.71 3.90
C ILE A 48 1.77 10.28 4.02
N PHE A 49 2.56 10.00 5.05
CA PHE A 49 3.06 8.66 5.35
C PHE A 49 2.22 8.07 6.47
N ILE A 50 1.54 6.97 6.24
CA ILE A 50 0.66 6.32 7.21
C ILE A 50 1.30 5.04 7.70
N ASP A 51 1.39 4.87 9.00
CA ASP A 51 1.69 3.60 9.63
C ASP A 51 0.36 2.84 9.81
N SER A 52 0.19 1.74 9.10
CA SER A 52 -1.04 0.92 9.18
C SER A 52 -1.31 0.46 10.61
N ARG A 53 -2.59 0.20 10.95
CA ARG A 53 -2.95 -0.34 12.27
C ARG A 53 -2.08 -1.54 12.65
N ASN A 54 -1.78 -1.68 13.93
CA ASN A 54 -0.92 -2.73 14.49
C ASN A 54 0.54 -2.71 13.99
N GLN A 55 0.96 -1.72 13.21
CA GLN A 55 2.29 -1.65 12.60
C GLN A 55 2.96 -0.30 12.87
N GLY A 56 4.28 -0.25 12.71
CA GLY A 56 5.05 0.97 12.90
C GLY A 56 4.86 1.58 14.28
N ARG A 57 4.41 2.84 14.33
CA ARG A 57 4.12 3.64 15.53
C ARG A 57 2.64 3.71 15.87
N SER A 58 1.77 3.12 15.04
CA SER A 58 0.36 2.98 15.34
C SER A 58 0.13 2.06 16.54
N SER A 59 -0.95 2.28 17.30
CA SER A 59 -1.26 1.47 18.47
C SER A 59 -1.48 0.00 18.08
N ARG A 60 -1.22 -0.87 19.03
CA ARG A 60 -1.30 -2.33 18.85
C ARG A 60 -2.42 -2.88 19.72
N GLN A 61 -3.36 -3.55 19.08
CA GLN A 61 -4.51 -4.19 19.72
C GLN A 61 -4.68 -5.59 19.15
N SER A 62 -4.93 -6.56 20.04
CA SER A 62 -5.23 -7.92 19.62
C SER A 62 -6.70 -8.00 19.16
N ALA A 63 -6.97 -7.49 17.97
CA ALA A 63 -8.28 -7.55 17.33
C ALA A 63 -8.09 -7.95 15.86
N LYS A 64 -9.07 -8.63 15.29
CA LYS A 64 -9.01 -9.07 13.89
C LYS A 64 -8.75 -7.88 12.99
N MET A 65 -7.73 -8.00 12.13
CA MET A 65 -7.33 -6.96 11.19
C MET A 65 -7.64 -7.41 9.76
N THR A 66 -8.30 -6.55 8.99
CA THR A 66 -8.61 -6.80 7.57
C THR A 66 -8.23 -5.59 6.72
N PHE A 67 -8.08 -5.80 5.41
CA PHE A 67 -7.84 -4.70 4.48
C PHE A 67 -9.01 -3.72 4.40
N GLU A 68 -10.25 -4.18 4.60
CA GLU A 68 -11.43 -3.31 4.65
C GLU A 68 -11.39 -2.38 5.86
N GLN A 69 -10.99 -2.90 7.02
CA GLN A 69 -10.81 -2.08 8.20
C GLN A 69 -9.70 -1.05 8.01
N MET A 70 -8.56 -1.46 7.42
CA MET A 70 -7.46 -0.55 7.10
C MET A 70 -7.86 0.51 6.08
N ALA A 71 -8.72 0.17 5.10
CA ALA A 71 -9.26 1.13 4.15
C ALA A 71 -10.22 2.13 4.81
N ALA A 72 -11.00 1.69 5.80
CA ALA A 72 -11.84 2.59 6.60
C ALA A 72 -11.00 3.56 7.45
N ASP A 73 -9.93 3.09 8.10
CA ASP A 73 -8.99 3.95 8.82
C ASP A 73 -8.39 5.01 7.90
N LEU A 74 -8.00 4.59 6.70
CA LEU A 74 -7.42 5.49 5.71
C LEU A 74 -8.42 6.57 5.29
N GLU A 75 -9.69 6.21 5.08
CA GLU A 75 -10.74 7.19 4.74
C GLU A 75 -10.96 8.19 5.87
N GLU A 76 -11.01 7.74 7.14
CA GLU A 76 -11.16 8.64 8.29
C GLU A 76 -10.01 9.65 8.40
N ILE A 77 -8.76 9.19 8.20
CA ILE A 77 -7.59 10.07 8.21
C ILE A 77 -7.64 11.09 7.07
N LEU A 78 -8.00 10.68 5.85
CA LEU A 78 -8.06 11.58 4.70
C LEU A 78 -9.18 12.60 4.84
N GLN A 79 -10.32 12.23 5.43
CA GLN A 79 -11.39 13.17 5.79
C GLN A 79 -10.89 14.21 6.81
N PHE A 80 -10.23 13.76 7.88
CA PHE A 80 -9.66 14.65 8.90
C PHE A 80 -8.62 15.62 8.31
N LEU A 81 -7.79 15.16 7.37
CA LEU A 81 -6.78 15.98 6.70
C LEU A 81 -7.36 16.86 5.57
N ASN A 82 -8.66 16.80 5.33
CA ASN A 82 -9.36 17.49 4.24
C ASN A 82 -8.77 17.18 2.86
N ILE A 83 -8.34 15.92 2.65
CA ILE A 83 -7.82 15.46 1.37
C ILE A 83 -8.97 14.86 0.56
N LYS A 84 -9.38 15.54 -0.49
CA LYS A 84 -10.46 15.10 -1.39
C LYS A 84 -9.99 14.03 -2.36
N LYS A 85 -8.83 14.22 -2.99
CA LYS A 85 -8.23 13.33 -3.98
C LYS A 85 -6.72 13.28 -3.79
N ALA A 86 -6.08 12.12 -3.96
CA ALA A 86 -4.64 11.96 -3.82
C ALA A 86 -4.06 10.93 -4.78
N LEU A 87 -2.75 11.02 -5.05
CA LEU A 87 -1.96 9.91 -5.58
C LEU A 87 -1.63 8.94 -4.44
N PHE A 88 -1.91 7.66 -4.61
CA PHE A 88 -1.53 6.63 -3.64
C PHE A 88 -0.31 5.86 -4.12
N VAL A 89 0.70 5.78 -3.27
CA VAL A 89 1.95 5.06 -3.50
C VAL A 89 2.04 3.94 -2.48
N GLY A 90 1.77 2.71 -2.92
CA GLY A 90 1.78 1.53 -2.06
C GLY A 90 2.94 0.59 -2.35
N HIS A 91 3.48 -0.05 -1.31
CA HIS A 91 4.46 -1.12 -1.42
C HIS A 91 3.93 -2.39 -0.76
N SER A 92 3.98 -3.54 -1.48
CA SER A 92 3.54 -4.84 -0.94
C SER A 92 2.12 -4.75 -0.38
N ASP A 93 1.87 -5.05 0.90
CA ASP A 93 0.56 -4.87 1.53
C ASP A 93 0.02 -3.43 1.44
N GLY A 94 0.89 -2.43 1.35
CA GLY A 94 0.46 -1.05 1.09
C GLY A 94 -0.10 -0.85 -0.32
N ALA A 95 0.41 -1.60 -1.32
CA ALA A 95 -0.18 -1.63 -2.65
C ALA A 95 -1.51 -2.40 -2.66
N ASN A 96 -1.59 -3.47 -1.85
CA ASN A 96 -2.81 -4.24 -1.62
C ASN A 96 -3.89 -3.34 -0.99
N LEU A 97 -3.54 -2.59 0.06
CA LEU A 97 -4.42 -1.62 0.70
C LEU A 97 -4.88 -0.53 -0.27
N ALA A 98 -3.97 -0.02 -1.12
CA ALA A 98 -4.32 0.98 -2.13
C ALA A 98 -5.36 0.45 -3.13
N MET A 99 -5.25 -0.81 -3.57
CA MET A 99 -6.25 -1.44 -4.46
C MET A 99 -7.60 -1.62 -3.77
N VAL A 100 -7.62 -2.12 -2.52
CA VAL A 100 -8.87 -2.26 -1.74
C VAL A 100 -9.50 -0.89 -1.48
N TYR A 101 -8.70 0.12 -1.14
CA TYR A 101 -9.19 1.47 -0.94
C TYR A 101 -9.78 2.05 -2.24
N ALA A 102 -9.10 1.88 -3.38
CA ALA A 102 -9.55 2.36 -4.68
C ALA A 102 -10.87 1.71 -5.14
N SER A 103 -11.06 0.41 -4.84
CA SER A 103 -12.31 -0.28 -5.16
C SER A 103 -13.50 0.19 -4.30
N ARG A 104 -13.25 0.78 -3.12
CA ARG A 104 -14.29 1.26 -2.21
C ARG A 104 -14.56 2.76 -2.35
N PHE A 105 -13.51 3.54 -2.60
CA PHE A 105 -13.52 5.01 -2.63
C PHE A 105 -12.88 5.55 -3.93
N PRO A 106 -13.39 5.19 -5.12
CA PRO A 106 -12.76 5.54 -6.40
C PRO A 106 -12.61 7.07 -6.59
N ASP A 107 -13.53 7.86 -6.06
CA ASP A 107 -13.51 9.33 -6.16
C ASP A 107 -12.35 9.98 -5.39
N ARG A 108 -11.75 9.25 -4.46
CA ARG A 108 -10.56 9.68 -3.70
C ARG A 108 -9.25 9.52 -4.48
N ILE A 109 -9.27 8.77 -5.59
CA ILE A 109 -8.06 8.39 -6.31
C ILE A 109 -7.78 9.35 -7.45
N ALA A 110 -6.62 9.99 -7.41
CA ALA A 110 -6.07 10.75 -8.52
C ALA A 110 -5.10 9.93 -9.37
N GLY A 111 -4.56 8.85 -8.80
CA GLY A 111 -3.68 7.89 -9.45
C GLY A 111 -3.15 6.87 -8.47
N LEU A 112 -2.63 5.74 -8.98
CA LEU A 112 -2.02 4.68 -8.18
C LEU A 112 -0.61 4.36 -8.68
N LEU A 113 0.34 4.23 -7.75
CA LEU A 113 1.63 3.58 -7.98
C LEU A 113 1.71 2.35 -7.08
N LEU A 114 1.53 1.18 -7.67
CA LEU A 114 1.45 -0.10 -6.99
C LEU A 114 2.78 -0.84 -7.09
N ASN A 115 3.61 -0.76 -6.07
CA ASN A 115 4.91 -1.43 -6.05
C ASN A 115 4.80 -2.81 -5.39
N ALA A 116 4.92 -3.86 -6.20
CA ALA A 116 5.02 -5.25 -5.76
C ALA A 116 3.83 -5.71 -4.87
N GLY A 117 2.60 -5.32 -5.23
CA GLY A 117 1.36 -5.81 -4.63
C GLY A 117 0.93 -7.17 -5.19
N ASN A 118 0.00 -7.81 -4.48
CA ASN A 118 -0.64 -9.05 -4.93
C ASN A 118 -2.12 -9.07 -4.58
N MET A 119 -2.96 -9.50 -5.50
CA MET A 119 -4.42 -9.64 -5.27
C MET A 119 -4.76 -10.94 -4.57
N THR A 120 -3.98 -11.99 -4.82
CA THR A 120 -4.23 -13.33 -4.29
C THR A 120 -2.95 -13.90 -3.67
N PHE A 121 -3.13 -14.81 -2.72
CA PHE A 121 -2.00 -15.53 -2.16
C PHE A 121 -1.21 -16.31 -3.24
N LYS A 122 -1.89 -16.80 -4.28
CA LYS A 122 -1.26 -17.50 -5.40
C LYS A 122 -0.35 -16.60 -6.24
N GLY A 123 -0.53 -15.29 -6.18
CA GLY A 123 0.34 -14.30 -6.84
C GLY A 123 1.78 -14.28 -6.33
N LEU A 124 2.03 -14.76 -5.10
CA LEU A 124 3.38 -14.96 -4.59
C LEU A 124 4.05 -16.16 -5.27
N THR A 125 5.38 -16.10 -5.40
CA THR A 125 6.19 -17.25 -5.85
C THR A 125 6.01 -18.45 -4.89
N ARG A 126 6.22 -19.70 -5.38
CA ARG A 126 6.09 -20.91 -4.56
C ARG A 126 6.93 -20.84 -3.28
N ARG A 127 8.20 -20.38 -3.42
CA ARG A 127 9.12 -20.22 -2.29
C ARG A 127 8.56 -19.22 -1.27
N SER A 128 8.08 -18.08 -1.73
CA SER A 128 7.52 -17.03 -0.86
C SER A 128 6.29 -17.52 -0.11
N ARG A 129 5.38 -18.25 -0.77
CA ARG A 129 4.21 -18.85 -0.12
C ARG A 129 4.60 -19.79 1.02
N CYS A 130 5.57 -20.68 0.78
CA CYS A 130 6.07 -21.59 1.80
C CYS A 130 6.61 -20.81 3.02
N LEU A 131 7.43 -19.77 2.79
CA LEU A 131 7.99 -18.95 3.86
C LEU A 131 6.91 -18.19 4.65
N VAL A 132 5.87 -17.68 3.98
CA VAL A 132 4.74 -17.00 4.65
C VAL A 132 3.97 -17.99 5.53
N TYR A 133 3.68 -19.20 5.05
CA TYR A 133 3.03 -20.23 5.85
C TYR A 133 3.86 -20.60 7.09
N ILE A 134 5.15 -20.90 6.91
CA ILE A 134 6.03 -21.22 8.03
C ILE A 134 6.04 -20.09 9.05
N LYS A 135 6.24 -18.84 8.59
CA LYS A 135 6.23 -17.66 9.46
C LYS A 135 4.92 -17.54 10.22
N TYR A 136 3.77 -17.66 9.54
CA TYR A 136 2.45 -17.54 10.16
C TYR A 136 2.24 -18.58 11.25
N TYR A 137 2.47 -19.87 10.96
CA TYR A 137 2.25 -20.94 11.93
C TYR A 137 3.23 -20.88 13.11
N CYS A 138 4.48 -20.49 12.88
CA CYS A 138 5.42 -20.22 13.97
C CYS A 138 4.93 -19.08 14.87
N LEU A 139 4.49 -17.96 14.29
CA LEU A 139 3.94 -16.83 15.06
C LEU A 139 2.66 -17.23 15.79
N LYS A 140 1.79 -18.02 15.15
CA LYS A 140 0.54 -18.52 15.75
C LYS A 140 0.81 -19.44 16.93
N ALA A 141 1.78 -20.32 16.85
CA ALA A 141 2.21 -21.14 17.99
C ALA A 141 2.76 -20.27 19.14
N LEU A 142 3.60 -19.28 18.83
CA LEU A 142 4.17 -18.37 19.83
C LEU A 142 3.12 -17.40 20.42
N SER A 143 2.00 -17.16 19.73
CA SER A 143 0.92 -16.29 20.22
C SER A 143 0.23 -16.82 21.47
N LEU A 144 0.32 -18.12 21.73
CA LEU A 144 -0.17 -18.72 22.98
C LEU A 144 0.54 -18.17 24.22
N PHE A 145 1.73 -17.62 24.06
CA PHE A 145 2.57 -17.15 25.17
C PHE A 145 2.86 -15.63 25.09
N SER A 146 2.43 -14.94 24.03
CA SER A 146 2.77 -13.53 23.84
C SER A 146 1.76 -12.79 22.96
N SER A 147 1.13 -11.75 23.50
CA SER A 147 0.25 -10.85 22.74
C SER A 147 0.96 -10.14 21.59
N LYS A 148 2.27 -9.89 21.72
CA LYS A 148 3.09 -9.34 20.65
C LYS A 148 3.17 -10.32 19.46
N MET A 149 3.33 -11.62 19.73
CA MET A 149 3.36 -12.64 18.69
C MET A 149 1.98 -12.81 18.04
N ASP A 150 0.90 -12.68 18.81
CA ASP A 150 -0.47 -12.68 18.27
C ASP A 150 -0.68 -11.54 17.27
N ILE A 151 -0.29 -10.32 17.60
CA ILE A 151 -0.37 -9.17 16.68
C ILE A 151 0.46 -9.41 15.42
N LEU A 152 1.68 -9.95 15.55
CA LEU A 152 2.51 -10.28 14.39
C LEU A 152 1.92 -11.39 13.53
N ALA A 153 1.24 -12.37 14.14
CA ALA A 153 0.51 -13.41 13.44
C ALA A 153 -0.64 -12.82 12.64
N GLN A 154 -1.47 -11.95 13.24
CA GLN A 154 -2.57 -11.27 12.56
C GLN A 154 -2.10 -10.41 11.39
N VAL A 155 -1.01 -9.63 11.56
CA VAL A 155 -0.40 -8.85 10.46
C VAL A 155 0.08 -9.78 9.33
N THR A 156 0.65 -10.95 9.69
CA THR A 156 1.12 -11.93 8.69
C THR A 156 -0.05 -12.64 8.01
N GLU A 157 -1.16 -12.85 8.72
CA GLU A 157 -2.38 -13.50 8.24
C GLU A 157 -3.00 -12.75 7.04
N LEU A 158 -2.89 -11.42 6.98
CA LEU A 158 -3.33 -10.63 5.82
C LEU A 158 -2.77 -11.16 4.50
N MET A 159 -1.54 -11.67 4.52
CA MET A 159 -0.87 -12.20 3.32
C MET A 159 -1.45 -13.53 2.84
N LEU A 160 -2.21 -14.26 3.67
CA LEU A 160 -2.75 -15.59 3.36
C LEU A 160 -4.09 -15.54 2.63
N HIS A 161 -4.72 -14.39 2.61
CA HIS A 161 -6.05 -14.20 2.03
C HIS A 161 -5.99 -13.43 0.72
N ASP A 162 -6.94 -13.74 -0.16
CA ASP A 162 -7.17 -12.97 -1.37
C ASP A 162 -7.82 -11.62 -0.99
N LEU A 163 -7.52 -10.57 -1.77
CA LEU A 163 -8.05 -9.24 -1.49
C LEU A 163 -9.55 -9.14 -1.79
N PRO A 164 -10.32 -8.46 -0.94
CA PRO A 164 -11.74 -8.20 -1.13
C PRO A 164 -11.96 -7.04 -2.12
N LEU A 165 -11.63 -7.27 -3.40
CA LEU A 165 -11.70 -6.26 -4.46
C LEU A 165 -13.05 -6.28 -5.18
N ASP A 166 -13.61 -5.10 -5.35
CA ASP A 166 -14.64 -4.86 -6.38
C ASP A 166 -13.94 -4.63 -7.72
N ARG A 167 -13.75 -5.73 -8.48
CA ARG A 167 -13.03 -5.69 -9.76
C ARG A 167 -13.74 -4.86 -10.82
N GLU A 168 -15.06 -4.84 -10.80
CA GLU A 168 -15.85 -4.07 -11.76
C GLU A 168 -15.59 -2.57 -11.61
N ARG A 169 -15.56 -2.07 -10.37
CA ARG A 169 -15.16 -0.67 -10.09
C ARG A 169 -13.74 -0.36 -10.52
N LEU A 170 -12.80 -1.29 -10.35
CA LEU A 170 -11.43 -1.09 -10.81
C LEU A 170 -11.32 -1.06 -12.34
N HIS A 171 -12.15 -1.84 -13.07
CA HIS A 171 -12.26 -1.78 -14.52
C HIS A 171 -12.88 -0.47 -15.04
N GLN A 172 -13.61 0.25 -14.20
CA GLN A 172 -14.19 1.55 -14.52
C GLN A 172 -13.30 2.74 -14.10
N ALA A 173 -12.09 2.47 -13.61
CA ALA A 173 -11.16 3.50 -13.13
C ALA A 173 -10.77 4.48 -14.25
N SER A 174 -10.96 5.78 -14.00
CA SER A 174 -10.60 6.86 -14.94
C SER A 174 -9.25 7.52 -14.63
N TYR A 175 -8.51 7.03 -13.64
CA TYR A 175 -7.22 7.54 -13.20
C TYR A 175 -6.06 6.64 -13.63
N PRO A 176 -4.84 7.18 -13.77
CA PRO A 176 -3.66 6.41 -14.18
C PRO A 176 -3.19 5.47 -13.09
N VAL A 177 -2.83 4.24 -13.47
CA VAL A 177 -2.31 3.20 -12.58
C VAL A 177 -0.98 2.66 -13.10
N TRP A 178 0.07 2.80 -12.31
CA TRP A 178 1.36 2.22 -12.62
C TRP A 178 1.67 1.07 -11.66
N VAL A 179 1.83 -0.11 -12.23
CA VAL A 179 2.27 -1.30 -11.51
C VAL A 179 3.77 -1.44 -11.70
N VAL A 180 4.50 -1.50 -10.60
CA VAL A 180 5.97 -1.46 -10.61
C VAL A 180 6.52 -2.60 -9.78
N MET A 181 7.45 -3.39 -10.33
CA MET A 181 8.05 -4.51 -9.64
C MET A 181 9.50 -4.75 -10.05
N GLY A 182 10.23 -5.51 -9.26
CA GLY A 182 11.52 -6.05 -9.65
C GLY A 182 11.38 -7.37 -10.40
N GLN A 183 12.28 -7.65 -11.34
CA GLN A 183 12.31 -8.92 -12.09
C GLN A 183 12.49 -10.14 -11.16
N ARG A 184 13.16 -9.96 -10.00
CA ARG A 184 13.44 -10.99 -8.99
C ARG A 184 12.58 -10.80 -7.73
N ASP A 185 11.35 -10.34 -7.93
CA ASP A 185 10.41 -10.09 -6.84
C ASP A 185 9.86 -11.38 -6.23
N VAL A 186 9.28 -11.26 -5.03
CA VAL A 186 8.52 -12.34 -4.37
C VAL A 186 7.14 -12.53 -4.99
N ILE A 187 6.67 -11.54 -5.77
CA ILE A 187 5.44 -11.59 -6.58
C ILE A 187 5.82 -12.06 -7.99
N SER A 188 4.98 -12.86 -8.65
CA SER A 188 5.21 -13.27 -10.03
C SER A 188 4.92 -12.14 -11.03
N ILE A 189 5.69 -12.08 -12.12
CA ILE A 189 5.48 -11.07 -13.18
C ILE A 189 4.09 -11.25 -13.82
N SER A 190 3.63 -12.50 -14.02
CA SER A 190 2.29 -12.77 -14.55
C SER A 190 1.20 -12.17 -13.67
N HIS A 191 1.33 -12.29 -12.34
CA HIS A 191 0.36 -11.73 -11.41
C HIS A 191 0.37 -10.21 -11.39
N SER A 192 1.56 -9.58 -11.49
CA SER A 192 1.65 -8.12 -11.64
C SER A 192 1.04 -7.62 -12.95
N ARG A 193 1.09 -8.44 -14.01
CA ARG A 193 0.38 -8.16 -15.27
C ARG A 193 -1.14 -8.25 -15.06
N GLU A 194 -1.64 -9.29 -14.40
CA GLU A 194 -3.06 -9.41 -14.04
C GLU A 194 -3.57 -8.20 -13.25
N ILE A 195 -2.75 -7.68 -12.31
CA ILE A 195 -3.08 -6.44 -11.58
C ILE A 195 -3.14 -5.24 -12.53
N SER A 196 -2.15 -5.12 -13.41
CA SER A 196 -2.10 -4.01 -14.39
C SER A 196 -3.33 -4.03 -15.29
N ASP A 197 -3.69 -5.18 -15.80
CA ASP A 197 -4.80 -5.38 -16.76
C ASP A 197 -6.20 -5.15 -16.14
N LEU A 198 -6.29 -5.04 -14.80
CA LEU A 198 -7.53 -4.62 -14.12
C LEU A 198 -7.91 -3.16 -14.38
N PHE A 199 -6.97 -2.32 -14.80
CA PHE A 199 -7.21 -0.88 -14.92
C PHE A 199 -7.17 -0.44 -16.39
N PRO A 200 -8.12 0.38 -16.86
CA PRO A 200 -8.14 0.84 -18.25
C PRO A 200 -6.91 1.67 -18.62
N ILE A 201 -6.46 2.54 -17.70
CA ILE A 201 -5.32 3.45 -17.93
C ILE A 201 -4.14 2.95 -17.08
N HIS A 202 -3.33 2.04 -17.65
CA HIS A 202 -2.28 1.40 -16.88
C HIS A 202 -0.92 1.36 -17.58
N LYS A 203 0.14 1.16 -16.78
CA LYS A 203 1.49 0.81 -17.22
C LYS A 203 2.10 -0.22 -16.28
N LEU A 204 2.77 -1.23 -16.83
CA LEU A 204 3.56 -2.20 -16.08
C LEU A 204 5.05 -1.95 -16.28
N TYR A 205 5.77 -1.72 -15.17
CA TYR A 205 7.22 -1.56 -15.14
C TYR A 205 7.88 -2.73 -14.42
N VAL A 206 8.74 -3.47 -15.11
CA VAL A 206 9.53 -4.55 -14.55
C VAL A 206 11.00 -4.16 -14.54
N GLU A 207 11.53 -3.78 -13.39
CA GLU A 207 12.93 -3.35 -13.27
C GLU A 207 13.88 -4.55 -13.25
N ARG A 208 14.82 -4.56 -14.19
CA ARG A 208 15.79 -5.67 -14.36
C ARG A 208 16.69 -5.81 -13.13
N ARG A 209 16.97 -7.08 -12.75
CA ARG A 209 17.87 -7.44 -11.64
C ARG A 209 17.47 -6.90 -10.27
N GLN A 210 16.28 -6.31 -10.12
CA GLN A 210 15.76 -5.81 -8.85
C GLN A 210 14.83 -6.83 -8.20
N GLY A 211 14.75 -6.77 -6.88
CA GLY A 211 13.83 -7.56 -6.05
C GLY A 211 12.71 -6.68 -5.46
N HIS A 212 12.17 -7.13 -4.33
CA HIS A 212 10.98 -6.58 -3.68
C HIS A 212 11.12 -5.13 -3.17
N ARG A 213 12.33 -4.62 -2.93
CA ARG A 213 12.59 -3.31 -2.29
C ARG A 213 12.97 -2.22 -3.30
N LEU A 214 12.30 -2.19 -4.45
CA LEU A 214 12.62 -1.28 -5.55
C LEU A 214 12.58 0.20 -5.12
N ALA A 215 11.56 0.63 -4.40
CA ALA A 215 11.41 2.01 -3.93
C ALA A 215 12.60 2.52 -3.08
N GLN A 216 13.30 1.62 -2.41
CA GLN A 216 14.50 1.95 -1.63
C GLN A 216 15.78 1.84 -2.46
N GLN A 217 15.92 0.77 -3.24
CA GLN A 217 17.15 0.45 -3.98
C GLN A 217 17.31 1.30 -5.25
N LYS A 218 16.22 1.62 -5.92
CA LYS A 218 16.15 2.46 -7.11
C LYS A 218 15.36 3.75 -6.88
N TYR A 219 15.52 4.34 -5.71
CA TYR A 219 14.71 5.47 -5.23
C TYR A 219 14.69 6.66 -6.21
N LYS A 220 15.77 6.93 -6.95
CA LYS A 220 15.82 8.04 -7.94
C LYS A 220 14.79 7.81 -9.07
N VAL A 221 14.81 6.61 -9.66
CA VAL A 221 13.86 6.22 -10.71
C VAL A 221 12.44 6.19 -10.14
N PHE A 222 12.24 5.64 -8.95
CA PHE A 222 10.95 5.58 -8.29
C PHE A 222 10.38 6.99 -8.00
N ASN A 223 11.21 7.92 -7.52
CA ASN A 223 10.82 9.31 -7.33
C ASN A 223 10.45 10.03 -8.64
N GLN A 224 11.14 9.70 -9.73
CA GLN A 224 10.81 10.23 -11.06
C GLN A 224 9.44 9.71 -11.53
N MET A 225 9.13 8.42 -11.32
CA MET A 225 7.82 7.84 -11.61
C MET A 225 6.71 8.55 -10.82
N ILE A 226 6.94 8.82 -9.53
CA ILE A 226 5.97 9.56 -8.69
C ILE A 226 5.74 10.97 -9.27
N ARG A 227 6.79 11.73 -9.59
CA ARG A 227 6.65 13.07 -10.18
C ARG A 227 5.87 13.06 -11.50
N GLU A 228 6.13 12.06 -12.33
CA GLU A 228 5.43 11.92 -13.61
C GLU A 228 3.93 11.63 -13.38
N LEU A 229 3.61 10.70 -12.48
CA LEU A 229 2.22 10.42 -12.11
C LEU A 229 1.52 11.63 -11.51
N VAL A 230 2.16 12.38 -10.61
CA VAL A 230 1.61 13.63 -10.08
C VAL A 230 1.25 14.59 -11.21
N ARG A 231 2.16 14.76 -12.19
CA ARG A 231 1.92 15.67 -13.33
C ARG A 231 0.73 15.24 -14.19
N ILE A 232 0.56 13.92 -14.40
CA ILE A 232 -0.57 13.37 -15.16
C ILE A 232 -1.87 13.58 -14.35
N SER A 233 -1.87 13.17 -13.08
CA SER A 233 -3.03 13.25 -12.19
C SER A 233 -3.53 14.69 -11.95
N GLN A 234 -2.62 15.67 -11.92
CA GLN A 234 -3.01 17.08 -11.79
C GLN A 234 -3.76 17.63 -13.00
N LYS A 235 -3.43 17.17 -14.21
CA LYS A 235 -4.12 17.60 -15.44
C LYS A 235 -5.56 17.09 -15.49
N GLU A 236 -5.83 15.90 -14.96
CA GLU A 236 -7.18 15.31 -14.91
C GLU A 236 -8.07 15.93 -13.82
N VAL A 237 -7.51 16.55 -12.80
CA VAL A 237 -8.27 17.23 -11.74
C VAL A 237 -8.72 18.64 -12.16
N VAL A 238 -8.06 19.23 -13.16
CA VAL A 238 -8.31 20.59 -13.66
C VAL A 238 -9.20 20.61 -14.92
N ALA A 239 -9.37 19.46 -15.58
CA ALA A 239 -10.25 19.26 -16.72
C ALA A 239 -11.65 18.83 -16.27
#